data_e6d2013b57eb27da649d7e196fec0e46
#
_entry.id   e6d2013b57eb27da649d7e196fec0e46
#
_cell.length_a   1.000
_cell.length_b   1.000
_cell.length_c   1.000
_cell.angle_alpha   90.00
_cell.angle_beta   90.00
_cell.angle_gamma   90.00
#
_symmetry.space_group_name_H-M   'P 1'
#
loop_
_entity.id
_entity.type
_entity.pdbx_description
1 polymer ?
#
loop_
_entity_poly.entity_id
_entity_poly.type
_entity_poly.pdbx_seq_one_letter_code
_entity_poly.pdbx_strand_id
1 'polypeptide(L)'
;ENNETTSSDNFEFLGAGLKQVPLIGTVQAGTPITAVENLEATLTLPVQLTGDSDCFMLRVQGESMMNIGMYEGDMLIVRHQNTANNGDIVAALLNLDEGPTATVKVLSRRDGHQWLLPRNNAYAPIDGDQAMIMGKVVTVLRSL
;
A
#
# COMPACT_ATOMS: atom_id res chain seq x y z
N GLU A 1 40.85 8.67 -11.08
CA GLU A 1 40.52 7.60 -10.21
C GLU A 1 39.56 8.04 -9.12
N ASN A 2 39.80 9.16 -8.58
CA ASN A 2 38.99 9.62 -7.52
C ASN A 2 37.57 9.96 -7.97
N ASN A 3 37.39 10.23 -9.21
CA ASN A 3 36.11 10.40 -9.79
C ASN A 3 35.30 9.15 -9.63
N GLU A 4 35.91 8.04 -9.92
CA GLU A 4 35.29 6.78 -9.75
C GLU A 4 34.98 6.53 -8.29
N THR A 5 35.87 6.85 -7.40
CA THR A 5 35.65 6.74 -5.97
C THR A 5 34.49 7.61 -5.53
N THR A 6 34.44 8.84 -6.01
CA THR A 6 33.34 9.74 -5.69
C THR A 6 32.03 9.20 -6.18
N SER A 7 32.03 8.66 -7.40
CA SER A 7 30.83 8.08 -7.96
C SER A 7 30.37 6.88 -7.15
N SER A 8 31.32 6.06 -6.73
CA SER A 8 31.05 4.91 -5.90
C SER A 8 30.46 5.31 -4.56
N ASP A 9 31.02 6.34 -3.95
CA ASP A 9 30.52 6.84 -2.69
C ASP A 9 29.10 7.35 -2.83
N ASN A 10 28.82 8.08 -3.90
CA ASN A 10 27.45 8.57 -4.15
C ASN A 10 26.49 7.43 -4.36
N PHE A 11 26.92 6.42 -5.08
CA PHE A 11 26.09 5.25 -5.31
C PHE A 11 25.79 4.51 -4.01
N GLU A 12 26.81 4.34 -3.17
CA GLU A 12 26.60 3.66 -1.90
C GLU A 12 25.67 4.46 -0.99
N PHE A 13 25.82 5.77 -0.99
CA PHE A 13 24.92 6.62 -0.22
C PHE A 13 23.48 6.49 -0.73
N LEU A 14 23.30 6.55 -2.04
CA LEU A 14 21.97 6.36 -2.62
C LEU A 14 21.46 4.95 -2.37
N GLY A 15 22.35 3.95 -2.39
CA GLY A 15 21.98 2.58 -2.09
C GLY A 15 21.45 2.43 -0.68
N ALA A 16 22.08 3.12 0.28
CA ALA A 16 21.60 3.11 1.66
C ALA A 16 20.25 3.79 1.78
N GLY A 17 19.92 4.69 0.84
CA GLY A 17 18.63 5.36 0.80
C GLY A 17 17.59 4.70 -0.08
N LEU A 18 17.84 3.47 -0.55
CA LEU A 18 16.91 2.74 -1.41
C LEU A 18 16.31 1.57 -0.67
N LYS A 19 15.10 1.21 -1.05
CA LYS A 19 14.39 0.06 -0.51
C LYS A 19 13.83 -0.79 -1.61
N GLN A 20 13.84 -2.11 -1.38
CA GLN A 20 13.14 -3.06 -2.21
C GLN A 20 11.70 -3.13 -1.75
N VAL A 21 10.75 -2.84 -2.64
CA VAL A 21 9.34 -2.78 -2.29
C VAL A 21 8.59 -3.76 -3.20
N PRO A 22 7.99 -4.80 -2.62
CA PRO A 22 7.23 -5.76 -3.45
C PRO A 22 5.91 -5.16 -3.89
N LEU A 23 5.59 -5.36 -5.17
CA LEU A 23 4.28 -5.04 -5.72
C LEU A 23 3.43 -6.29 -5.66
N ILE A 24 2.32 -6.19 -4.95
CA ILE A 24 1.41 -7.30 -4.76
C ILE A 24 0.49 -7.39 -5.96
N GLY A 25 0.42 -8.56 -6.58
CA GLY A 25 -0.51 -8.81 -7.68
C GLY A 25 -1.79 -9.44 -7.18
N THR A 26 -1.74 -10.74 -6.93
CA THR A 26 -2.92 -11.49 -6.49
C THR A 26 -2.72 -11.92 -5.04
N VAL A 27 -3.78 -11.80 -4.23
CA VAL A 27 -3.72 -12.23 -2.84
C VAL A 27 -4.27 -13.64 -2.75
N GLN A 28 -3.49 -14.54 -2.14
CA GLN A 28 -3.87 -15.94 -1.99
C GLN A 28 -4.30 -16.22 -0.57
N ALA A 29 -5.30 -17.10 -0.43
CA ALA A 29 -5.82 -17.47 0.87
C ALA A 29 -4.75 -18.20 1.68
N GLY A 30 -4.64 -17.84 2.96
CA GLY A 30 -3.78 -18.55 3.88
C GLY A 30 -2.31 -18.18 3.80
N THR A 31 -1.94 -17.19 2.99
CA THR A 31 -0.55 -16.74 2.90
C THR A 31 -0.43 -15.30 3.38
N PRO A 32 0.73 -14.89 3.92
CA PRO A 32 0.97 -13.47 4.19
C PRO A 32 0.88 -12.68 2.89
N ILE A 33 0.46 -11.41 2.99
CA ILE A 33 0.29 -10.57 1.80
C ILE A 33 1.59 -10.48 0.99
N THR A 34 2.74 -10.48 1.65
CA THR A 34 4.04 -10.35 1.00
C THR A 34 4.67 -11.68 0.62
N ALA A 35 3.91 -12.79 0.67
CA ALA A 35 4.43 -14.08 0.24
C ALA A 35 4.79 -14.04 -1.24
N VAL A 36 5.79 -14.82 -1.61
CA VAL A 36 6.30 -14.84 -2.99
C VAL A 36 5.19 -15.10 -4.00
N GLU A 37 4.24 -15.96 -3.65
CA GLU A 37 3.12 -16.31 -4.53
C GLU A 37 2.26 -15.12 -4.90
N ASN A 38 2.26 -14.07 -4.07
CA ASN A 38 1.44 -12.89 -4.29
C ASN A 38 2.17 -11.79 -5.06
N LEU A 39 3.47 -11.92 -5.27
CA LEU A 39 4.27 -10.84 -5.84
C LEU A 39 4.15 -10.80 -7.35
N GLU A 40 3.93 -9.62 -7.88
CA GLU A 40 3.96 -9.35 -9.32
C GLU A 40 5.36 -8.87 -9.73
N ALA A 41 5.99 -8.05 -8.90
CA ALA A 41 7.28 -7.45 -9.19
C ALA A 41 7.89 -6.94 -7.90
N THR A 42 9.15 -6.54 -7.94
CA THR A 42 9.81 -5.85 -6.85
C THR A 42 10.43 -4.59 -7.43
N LEU A 43 10.13 -3.45 -6.82
CA LEU A 43 10.67 -2.17 -7.26
C LEU A 43 11.67 -1.66 -6.24
N THR A 44 12.67 -0.94 -6.73
CA THR A 44 13.65 -0.28 -5.87
C THR A 44 13.28 1.19 -5.80
N LEU A 45 12.97 1.66 -4.60
CA LEU A 45 12.44 3.01 -4.41
C LEU A 45 13.26 3.77 -3.37
N PRO A 46 13.37 5.09 -3.52
CA PRO A 46 14.07 5.90 -2.51
C PRO A 46 13.27 5.96 -1.21
N VAL A 47 13.99 6.01 -0.10
CA VAL A 47 13.38 6.07 1.23
C VAL A 47 12.58 7.36 1.43
N GLN A 48 12.81 8.39 0.62
CA GLN A 48 11.97 9.57 0.64
C GLN A 48 10.51 9.25 0.35
N LEU A 49 10.26 8.19 -0.40
CA LEU A 49 8.90 7.76 -0.75
C LEU A 49 8.38 6.69 0.20
N THR A 50 9.26 5.88 0.77
CA THR A 50 8.86 4.71 1.54
C THR A 50 8.94 4.91 3.05
N GLY A 51 9.81 5.83 3.50
CA GLY A 51 10.21 5.89 4.89
C GLY A 51 11.11 4.73 5.24
N ASP A 52 11.40 4.58 6.53
CA ASP A 52 12.35 3.56 7.02
C ASP A 52 11.66 2.22 7.29
N SER A 53 10.35 2.19 7.33
CA SER A 53 9.60 0.98 7.66
C SER A 53 9.44 0.10 6.43
N ASP A 54 9.16 -1.17 6.67
CA ASP A 54 8.84 -2.09 5.59
C ASP A 54 7.56 -1.65 4.88
N CYS A 55 7.58 -1.78 3.57
CA CYS A 55 6.48 -1.36 2.71
C CYS A 55 6.19 -2.42 1.67
N PHE A 56 4.99 -2.38 1.14
CA PHE A 56 4.63 -3.08 -0.07
C PHE A 56 3.79 -2.13 -0.93
N MET A 57 3.56 -2.53 -2.19
CA MET A 57 2.79 -1.71 -3.10
C MET A 57 1.55 -2.44 -3.55
N LEU A 58 0.50 -1.68 -3.75
CA LEU A 58 -0.76 -2.15 -4.34
C LEU A 58 -1.09 -1.26 -5.53
N ARG A 59 -1.70 -1.85 -6.55
CA ARG A 59 -2.21 -1.10 -7.68
C ARG A 59 -3.69 -0.78 -7.41
N VAL A 60 -4.07 0.47 -7.63
CA VAL A 60 -5.47 0.88 -7.46
C VAL A 60 -6.32 0.22 -8.53
N GLN A 61 -7.41 -0.39 -8.11
CA GLN A 61 -8.43 -0.96 -8.98
C GLN A 61 -9.74 -0.25 -8.71
N GLY A 62 -10.40 0.16 -9.78
CA GLY A 62 -11.68 0.85 -9.68
C GLY A 62 -11.53 2.30 -9.26
N GLU A 63 -12.64 2.90 -8.84
CA GLU A 63 -12.75 4.33 -8.67
C GLU A 63 -13.23 4.72 -7.27
N SER A 64 -13.18 3.82 -6.31
CA SER A 64 -13.75 4.09 -4.99
C SER A 64 -13.05 5.20 -4.23
N MET A 65 -11.81 5.55 -4.62
CA MET A 65 -11.02 6.57 -3.95
C MET A 65 -10.71 7.76 -4.88
N MET A 66 -11.49 7.91 -5.94
CA MET A 66 -11.22 8.89 -6.99
C MET A 66 -11.27 10.32 -6.48
N ASN A 67 -12.16 10.62 -5.53
CA ASN A 67 -12.36 12.00 -5.09
C ASN A 67 -11.20 12.56 -4.28
N ILE A 68 -10.25 11.72 -3.86
CA ILE A 68 -9.02 12.20 -3.22
C ILE A 68 -7.80 11.95 -4.10
N GLY A 69 -8.03 11.71 -5.39
CA GLY A 69 -6.93 11.67 -6.36
C GLY A 69 -6.26 10.32 -6.51
N MET A 70 -6.89 9.26 -6.09
CA MET A 70 -6.39 7.89 -6.33
C MET A 70 -7.19 7.28 -7.47
N TYR A 71 -6.53 7.07 -8.60
CA TYR A 71 -7.17 6.62 -9.83
C TYR A 71 -6.69 5.23 -10.20
N GLU A 72 -7.53 4.52 -10.93
CA GLU A 72 -7.20 3.17 -11.38
C GLU A 72 -5.85 3.18 -12.09
N GLY A 73 -5.00 2.21 -11.74
CA GLY A 73 -3.66 2.10 -12.28
C GLY A 73 -2.58 2.76 -11.43
N ASP A 74 -2.96 3.65 -10.52
CA ASP A 74 -1.99 4.23 -9.60
C ASP A 74 -1.37 3.14 -8.74
N MET A 75 -0.10 3.34 -8.37
CA MET A 75 0.56 2.45 -7.42
C MET A 75 0.65 3.14 -6.07
N LEU A 76 0.26 2.42 -5.04
CA LEU A 76 0.26 2.93 -3.68
C LEU A 76 1.36 2.26 -2.89
N ILE A 77 2.15 3.08 -2.20
CA ILE A 77 3.13 2.55 -1.25
C ILE A 77 2.43 2.47 0.09
N VAL A 78 2.44 1.28 0.67
CA VAL A 78 1.73 0.98 1.91
C VAL A 78 2.76 0.58 2.96
N ARG A 79 2.79 1.33 4.06
CA ARG A 79 3.63 0.97 5.20
C ARG A 79 3.00 -0.22 5.90
N HIS A 80 3.78 -1.28 6.09
CA HIS A 80 3.30 -2.53 6.67
C HIS A 80 3.10 -2.32 8.17
N GLN A 81 1.85 -2.30 8.61
CA GLN A 81 1.48 -2.16 10.02
C GLN A 81 0.07 -2.72 10.19
N ASN A 82 -0.20 -3.28 11.36
CA ASN A 82 -1.51 -3.91 11.59
C ASN A 82 -2.48 -2.99 12.32
N THR A 83 -2.09 -1.76 12.57
CA THR A 83 -2.96 -0.75 13.19
C THR A 83 -2.86 0.53 12.38
N ALA A 84 -3.86 1.40 12.54
CA ALA A 84 -3.87 2.71 11.91
C ALA A 84 -4.79 3.62 12.70
N ASN A 85 -4.70 4.91 12.46
CA ASN A 85 -5.50 5.91 13.15
C ASN A 85 -6.77 6.19 12.37
N ASN A 86 -7.76 6.67 13.09
CA ASN A 86 -9.01 7.13 12.49
C ASN A 86 -8.70 8.19 11.45
N GLY A 87 -9.21 8.03 10.23
CA GLY A 87 -8.95 8.96 9.13
C GLY A 87 -7.79 8.57 8.23
N ASP A 88 -6.97 7.61 8.62
CA ASP A 88 -5.88 7.15 7.75
C ASP A 88 -6.42 6.44 6.52
N ILE A 89 -5.70 6.56 5.42
CA ILE A 89 -5.96 5.74 4.24
C ILE A 89 -5.22 4.43 4.45
N VAL A 90 -5.96 3.33 4.43
CA VAL A 90 -5.40 2.02 4.76
C VAL A 90 -5.62 1.03 3.63
N ALA A 91 -4.72 0.06 3.57
CA ALA A 91 -4.94 -1.18 2.84
C ALA A 91 -5.47 -2.19 3.84
N ALA A 92 -6.58 -2.82 3.50
CA ALA A 92 -7.23 -3.79 4.37
C ALA A 92 -7.56 -5.05 3.59
N LEU A 93 -7.51 -6.17 4.28
CA LEU A 93 -7.86 -7.45 3.71
C LEU A 93 -9.27 -7.81 4.13
N LEU A 94 -10.09 -8.11 3.14
CA LEU A 94 -11.47 -8.59 3.34
C LEU A 94 -11.50 -10.04 2.94
N ASN A 95 -12.16 -10.87 3.77
CA ASN A 95 -12.38 -12.27 3.44
C ASN A 95 -13.79 -12.39 2.91
N LEU A 96 -13.92 -12.33 1.59
CA LEU A 96 -15.19 -12.44 0.90
C LEU A 96 -15.42 -13.89 0.52
N ASP A 97 -16.66 -14.19 0.11
CA ASP A 97 -17.01 -15.55 -0.31
C ASP A 97 -16.15 -16.02 -1.49
N GLU A 98 -15.76 -15.07 -2.36
CA GLU A 98 -14.89 -15.37 -3.51
C GLU A 98 -13.43 -15.52 -3.12
N GLY A 99 -13.08 -15.24 -1.88
CA GLY A 99 -11.71 -15.30 -1.40
C GLY A 99 -11.23 -13.97 -0.84
N PRO A 100 -9.96 -13.94 -0.41
CA PRO A 100 -9.41 -12.72 0.18
C PRO A 100 -9.24 -11.63 -0.87
N THR A 101 -9.53 -10.41 -0.50
CA THR A 101 -9.44 -9.25 -1.39
C THR A 101 -8.82 -8.10 -0.62
N ALA A 102 -7.81 -7.47 -1.22
CA ALA A 102 -7.23 -6.25 -0.68
C ALA A 102 -8.03 -5.05 -1.18
N THR A 103 -8.34 -4.14 -0.28
CA THR A 103 -9.02 -2.90 -0.63
C THR A 103 -8.30 -1.72 0.02
N VAL A 104 -8.46 -0.53 -0.57
CA VAL A 104 -7.89 0.70 -0.05
C VAL A 104 -9.05 1.65 0.23
N LYS A 105 -9.13 2.09 1.47
CA LYS A 105 -10.26 2.93 1.93
C LYS A 105 -9.76 3.81 3.07
N VAL A 106 -10.61 4.74 3.47
CA VAL A 106 -10.35 5.54 4.67
C VAL A 106 -10.88 4.80 5.88
N LEU A 107 -10.02 4.65 6.88
CA LEU A 107 -10.42 3.98 8.12
C LEU A 107 -11.24 4.93 8.97
N SER A 108 -12.38 4.46 9.44
CA SER A 108 -13.24 5.20 10.36
C SER A 108 -13.64 4.29 11.51
N ARG A 109 -13.32 4.70 12.73
CA ARG A 109 -13.78 4.00 13.93
C ARG A 109 -14.78 4.88 14.64
N ARG A 110 -15.95 4.31 14.90
CA ARG A 110 -17.04 5.07 15.48
C ARG A 110 -17.90 4.10 16.29
N ASP A 111 -18.15 4.44 17.56
CA ASP A 111 -19.04 3.68 18.44
C ASP A 111 -18.63 2.21 18.53
N GLY A 112 -17.32 1.96 18.61
CA GLY A 112 -16.81 0.60 18.74
C GLY A 112 -16.80 -0.20 17.46
N HIS A 113 -17.17 0.41 16.34
CA HIS A 113 -17.17 -0.26 15.03
C HIS A 113 -16.13 0.33 14.12
N GLN A 114 -15.62 -0.51 13.22
CA GLN A 114 -14.65 -0.11 12.22
C GLN A 114 -15.31 -0.11 10.85
N TRP A 115 -15.18 1.01 10.15
CA TRP A 115 -15.70 1.18 8.80
C TRP A 115 -14.58 1.49 7.84
N LEU A 116 -14.74 1.03 6.61
CA LEU A 116 -13.84 1.34 5.51
C LEU A 116 -14.63 2.21 4.54
N LEU A 117 -14.25 3.48 4.47
CA LEU A 117 -15.03 4.48 3.75
C LEU A 117 -14.42 4.78 2.39
N PRO A 118 -15.21 4.72 1.33
CA PRO A 118 -14.75 5.19 0.03
C PRO A 118 -14.68 6.71 -0.01
N ARG A 119 -14.03 7.22 -1.05
CA ARG A 119 -14.03 8.65 -1.38
C ARG A 119 -14.59 8.82 -2.78
N ASN A 120 -15.79 8.34 -2.94
CA ASN A 120 -16.59 8.45 -4.17
C ASN A 120 -18.03 8.09 -3.78
N ASN A 121 -18.95 9.02 -4.00
CA ASN A 121 -20.33 8.86 -3.57
C ASN A 121 -21.06 7.69 -4.26
N ALA A 122 -20.51 7.20 -5.36
CA ALA A 122 -21.08 6.04 -6.05
C ALA A 122 -20.82 4.73 -5.32
N TYR A 123 -19.99 4.74 -4.26
CA TYR A 123 -19.61 3.54 -3.53
C TYR A 123 -20.11 3.64 -2.09
N ALA A 124 -20.54 2.53 -1.55
CA ALA A 124 -21.05 2.46 -0.19
C ALA A 124 -19.92 2.18 0.81
N PRO A 125 -20.06 2.67 2.05
CA PRO A 125 -19.15 2.25 3.12
C PRO A 125 -19.16 0.74 3.28
N ILE A 126 -18.00 0.19 3.68
CA ILE A 126 -17.83 -1.23 3.91
C ILE A 126 -17.70 -1.46 5.41
N ASP A 127 -18.44 -2.43 5.93
CA ASP A 127 -18.28 -2.87 7.31
C ASP A 127 -16.87 -3.46 7.45
N GLY A 128 -16.06 -2.88 8.30
CA GLY A 128 -14.67 -3.25 8.45
C GLY A 128 -14.36 -4.01 9.73
N ASP A 129 -15.39 -4.40 10.49
CA ASP A 129 -15.14 -5.05 11.79
C ASP A 129 -14.38 -6.37 11.64
N GLN A 130 -14.55 -7.05 10.51
CA GLN A 130 -13.86 -8.31 10.24
C GLN A 130 -12.67 -8.13 9.30
N ALA A 131 -12.38 -6.91 8.89
CA ALA A 131 -11.27 -6.63 8.01
C ALA A 131 -9.96 -6.61 8.79
N MET A 132 -8.89 -7.04 8.13
CA MET A 132 -7.56 -6.98 8.72
C MET A 132 -6.82 -5.79 8.10
N ILE A 133 -6.36 -4.87 8.93
CA ILE A 133 -5.53 -3.76 8.48
C ILE A 133 -4.16 -4.33 8.10
N MET A 134 -3.74 -4.07 6.86
CA MET A 134 -2.44 -4.52 6.38
C MET A 134 -1.42 -3.41 6.42
N GLY A 135 -1.85 -2.17 6.34
CA GLY A 135 -0.94 -1.06 6.40
C GLY A 135 -1.60 0.27 6.11
N LYS A 136 -0.78 1.30 6.19
CA LYS A 136 -1.19 2.68 5.93
C LYS A 136 -0.59 3.14 4.61
N VAL A 137 -1.42 3.72 3.76
CA VAL A 137 -0.95 4.28 2.49
C VAL A 137 -0.18 5.56 2.79
N VAL A 138 1.06 5.64 2.31
CA VAL A 138 1.93 6.77 2.58
C VAL A 138 2.32 7.53 1.32
N THR A 139 2.20 6.93 0.14
CA THR A 139 2.63 7.57 -1.12
C THR A 139 1.79 7.03 -2.27
N VAL A 140 1.54 7.89 -3.24
CA VAL A 140 0.88 7.53 -4.49
C VAL A 140 1.86 7.79 -5.62
N LEU A 141 2.06 6.80 -6.49
CA LEU A 141 2.91 6.93 -7.68
C LEU A 141 2.05 6.75 -8.92
N ARG A 142 2.25 7.65 -9.88
CA ARG A 142 1.50 7.61 -11.14
C ARG A 142 2.42 7.99 -12.30
N SER A 143 2.36 7.19 -13.35
CA SER A 143 2.99 7.53 -14.61
C SER A 143 1.96 8.22 -15.49
N LEU A 144 2.38 9.26 -16.15
CA LEU A 144 1.50 9.97 -17.08
C LEU A 144 1.74 9.53 -18.51
#